data_8d3f806ba28877b40ae872c4f0ce6fb8
#
_entry.id   8d3f806ba28877b40ae872c4f0ce6fb8
#
_cell.length_a   1.000
_cell.length_b   1.000
_cell.length_c   1.000
_cell.angle_alpha   90.00
_cell.angle_beta   90.00
_cell.angle_gamma   90.00
#
_symmetry.space_group_name_H-M   'P 1'
#
loop_
_entity.id
_entity.type
_entity.pdbx_description
1 polymer ?
#
loop_
_entity_poly.entity_id
_entity_poly.type
_entity_poly.pdbx_seq_one_letter_code
_entity_poly.pdbx_strand_id
1 'polypeptide(L)'
;MRDEEITLPQVVESFAGKKIAVIGDLMMDAYIWGTARRISPEAPVPVVETEEESWCLGGAGNVMRNIVTLGGNASAYGVLGDDADSAIVREMLAGYGIDHSMVLADSSRRTTRKQRVLAGGQQLLRIDYEDTKPLAEDFRLALQARLMDDIAVSYTHLTL
;
A
#
# COMPACT_ATOMS: atom_id res chain seq x y z
N MET A 1 44.34 -6.01 4.62
CA MET A 1 43.11 -6.39 3.88
C MET A 1 42.52 -5.08 3.44
N ARG A 2 42.38 -4.85 2.11
CA ARG A 2 41.63 -3.70 1.62
C ARG A 2 40.15 -4.06 1.80
N ASP A 3 39.42 -3.23 2.55
CA ASP A 3 37.96 -3.32 2.55
C ASP A 3 37.52 -3.09 1.09
N GLU A 4 36.97 -4.11 0.45
CA GLU A 4 36.35 -3.97 -0.86
C GLU A 4 35.15 -3.05 -0.67
N GLU A 5 35.21 -1.88 -1.25
CA GLU A 5 34.14 -0.89 -1.24
C GLU A 5 32.91 -1.49 -1.98
N ILE A 6 31.87 -1.85 -1.24
CA ILE A 6 30.64 -2.42 -1.79
C ILE A 6 29.97 -1.33 -2.64
N THR A 7 29.78 -1.59 -3.92
CA THR A 7 29.12 -0.66 -4.85
C THR A 7 27.59 -0.73 -4.74
N LEU A 8 26.89 0.35 -5.10
CA LEU A 8 25.42 0.38 -5.11
C LEU A 8 24.76 -0.76 -5.91
N PRO A 9 25.24 -1.12 -7.12
CA PRO A 9 24.73 -2.29 -7.84
C PRO A 9 24.83 -3.59 -7.04
N GLN A 10 25.97 -3.85 -6.40
CA GLN A 10 26.17 -5.05 -5.57
C GLN A 10 25.23 -5.07 -4.34
N VAL A 11 24.92 -3.90 -3.76
CA VAL A 11 23.91 -3.79 -2.70
C VAL A 11 22.53 -4.20 -3.21
N VAL A 12 22.11 -3.69 -4.37
CA VAL A 12 20.82 -4.02 -4.98
C VAL A 12 20.75 -5.51 -5.34
N GLU A 13 21.80 -6.07 -5.94
CA GLU A 13 21.88 -7.50 -6.26
C GLU A 13 21.74 -8.38 -5.00
N SER A 14 22.22 -7.89 -3.84
CA SER A 14 22.10 -8.61 -2.57
C SER A 14 20.67 -8.72 -2.04
N PHE A 15 19.70 -7.98 -2.58
CA PHE A 15 18.28 -8.09 -2.20
C PHE A 15 17.61 -9.32 -2.79
N ALA A 16 18.18 -9.90 -3.84
CA ALA A 16 17.61 -11.08 -4.48
C ALA A 16 17.36 -12.21 -3.48
N GLY A 17 16.10 -12.67 -3.43
CA GLY A 17 15.67 -13.76 -2.55
C GLY A 17 15.59 -13.43 -1.05
N LYS A 18 15.91 -12.20 -0.61
CA LYS A 18 15.72 -11.80 0.79
C LYS A 18 14.22 -11.77 1.12
N LYS A 19 13.84 -12.39 2.23
CA LYS A 19 12.47 -12.38 2.73
C LYS A 19 12.31 -11.22 3.71
N ILE A 20 11.32 -10.36 3.48
CA ILE A 20 11.08 -9.16 4.28
C ILE A 20 9.61 -9.12 4.69
N ALA A 21 9.37 -9.19 6.00
CA ALA A 21 8.05 -8.95 6.57
C ALA A 21 7.82 -7.44 6.67
N VAL A 22 6.74 -6.95 6.09
CA VAL A 22 6.35 -5.54 6.16
C VAL A 22 5.04 -5.44 6.93
N ILE A 23 5.10 -4.75 8.06
CA ILE A 23 3.95 -4.49 8.91
C ILE A 23 3.61 -3.00 8.86
N GLY A 24 2.35 -2.67 8.61
CA GLY A 24 1.93 -1.27 8.54
C GLY A 24 0.57 -1.08 7.89
N ASP A 25 0.21 0.19 7.67
CA ASP A 25 -1.06 0.58 7.09
C ASP A 25 -1.10 0.23 5.60
N LEU A 26 -1.98 -0.70 5.26
CA LEU A 26 -2.31 -1.06 3.88
C LEU A 26 -3.39 -0.11 3.37
N MET A 27 -3.15 0.50 2.22
CA MET A 27 -4.08 1.44 1.61
C MET A 27 -4.01 1.42 0.09
N MET A 28 -5.04 1.94 -0.53
CA MET A 28 -5.10 2.18 -1.96
C MET A 28 -4.94 3.65 -2.26
N ASP A 29 -3.98 4.00 -3.11
CA ASP A 29 -3.92 5.30 -3.77
C ASP A 29 -4.72 5.21 -5.08
N ALA A 30 -5.78 6.02 -5.21
CA ALA A 30 -6.63 6.09 -6.38
C ALA A 30 -6.45 7.43 -7.09
N TYR A 31 -6.47 7.42 -8.41
CA TYR A 31 -6.28 8.59 -9.23
C TYR A 31 -7.43 8.70 -10.24
N ILE A 32 -8.04 9.89 -10.30
CA ILE A 32 -8.97 10.29 -11.35
C ILE A 32 -8.27 11.34 -12.19
N TRP A 33 -8.02 10.99 -13.44
CA TRP A 33 -7.41 11.88 -14.42
C TRP A 33 -8.49 12.45 -15.32
N GLY A 34 -8.41 13.74 -15.62
CA GLY A 34 -9.39 14.36 -16.49
C GLY A 34 -9.03 15.78 -16.89
N THR A 35 -10.00 16.45 -17.51
CA THR A 35 -9.89 17.87 -17.87
C THR A 35 -10.93 18.69 -17.13
N ALA A 36 -10.56 19.94 -16.78
CA ALA A 36 -11.44 20.91 -16.14
C ALA A 36 -11.58 22.13 -17.05
N ARG A 37 -12.66 22.17 -17.86
CA ARG A 37 -12.88 23.23 -18.86
C ARG A 37 -13.95 24.23 -18.46
N ARG A 38 -14.71 23.94 -17.42
CA ARG A 38 -15.83 24.80 -16.99
C ARG A 38 -15.95 24.83 -15.47
N ILE A 39 -16.58 25.89 -15.00
CA ILE A 39 -17.01 26.00 -13.60
C ILE A 39 -18.43 25.46 -13.47
N SER A 40 -18.74 24.84 -12.34
CA SER A 40 -20.09 24.34 -12.05
C SER A 40 -21.09 25.49 -11.97
N PRO A 41 -22.32 25.33 -12.52
CA PRO A 41 -23.39 26.30 -12.32
C PRO A 41 -23.93 26.27 -10.87
N GLU A 42 -23.65 25.24 -10.09
CA GLU A 42 -24.17 25.06 -8.74
C GLU A 42 -23.25 25.68 -7.66
N ALA A 43 -21.95 25.80 -7.95
CA ALA A 43 -20.97 26.34 -7.03
C ALA A 43 -19.69 26.80 -7.78
N PRO A 44 -18.88 27.71 -7.23
CA PRO A 44 -17.65 28.17 -7.88
C PRO A 44 -16.52 27.13 -7.81
N VAL A 45 -16.78 25.94 -8.31
CA VAL A 45 -15.84 24.81 -8.34
C VAL A 45 -15.67 24.28 -9.77
N PRO A 46 -14.49 23.78 -10.16
CA PRO A 46 -14.30 23.19 -11.47
C PRO A 46 -15.12 21.90 -11.63
N VAL A 47 -15.63 21.67 -12.83
CA VAL A 47 -16.18 20.38 -13.24
C VAL A 47 -15.07 19.59 -13.94
N VAL A 48 -14.71 18.44 -13.38
CA VAL A 48 -13.73 17.53 -13.98
C VAL A 48 -14.45 16.50 -14.84
N GLU A 49 -14.13 16.49 -16.12
CA GLU A 49 -14.56 15.44 -17.05
C GLU A 49 -13.52 14.33 -17.00
N THR A 50 -13.89 13.17 -16.43
CA THR A 50 -13.00 12.04 -16.20
C THR A 50 -12.61 11.37 -17.52
N GLU A 51 -11.32 11.14 -17.71
CA GLU A 51 -10.73 10.49 -18.87
C GLU A 51 -10.16 9.10 -18.50
N GLU A 52 -9.58 8.98 -17.32
CA GLU A 52 -8.92 7.76 -16.84
C GLU A 52 -9.06 7.64 -15.34
N GLU A 53 -9.16 6.40 -14.85
CA GLU A 53 -9.03 6.06 -13.45
C GLU A 53 -7.93 5.00 -13.26
N SER A 54 -7.13 5.15 -12.22
CA SER A 54 -6.07 4.20 -11.90
C SER A 54 -5.89 4.04 -10.41
N TRP A 55 -5.35 2.88 -10.02
CA TRP A 55 -5.10 2.53 -8.63
C TRP A 55 -3.69 2.00 -8.46
N CYS A 56 -3.09 2.26 -7.31
CA CYS A 56 -1.84 1.63 -6.92
C CYS A 56 -1.80 1.36 -5.41
N LEU A 57 -0.88 0.48 -5.02
CA LEU A 57 -0.61 0.22 -3.61
C LEU A 57 -0.02 1.47 -2.95
N GLY A 58 -0.64 1.93 -1.87
CA GLY A 58 -0.17 3.02 -1.00
C GLY A 58 0.39 2.50 0.33
N GLY A 59 0.98 3.40 1.12
CA GLY A 59 1.51 3.07 2.44
C GLY A 59 2.47 1.88 2.44
N ALA A 60 2.27 0.93 3.35
CA ALA A 60 3.06 -0.29 3.44
C ALA A 60 3.05 -1.11 2.14
N GLY A 61 1.94 -1.08 1.39
CA GLY A 61 1.83 -1.74 0.09
C GLY A 61 2.81 -1.21 -0.95
N ASN A 62 3.03 0.11 -1.00
CA ASN A 62 4.02 0.72 -1.88
C ASN A 62 5.45 0.31 -1.51
N VAL A 63 5.75 0.19 -0.22
CA VAL A 63 7.07 -0.29 0.24
C VAL A 63 7.32 -1.72 -0.23
N MET A 64 6.33 -2.61 -0.05
CA MET A 64 6.43 -3.99 -0.50
C MET A 64 6.62 -4.10 -2.02
N ARG A 65 5.88 -3.30 -2.80
CA ARG A 65 6.09 -3.20 -4.25
C ARG A 65 7.53 -2.85 -4.60
N ASN A 66 8.12 -1.88 -3.90
CA ASN A 66 9.51 -1.48 -4.13
C ASN A 66 10.48 -2.62 -3.76
N ILE A 67 10.26 -3.32 -2.65
CA ILE A 67 11.06 -4.48 -2.23
C ILE A 67 11.07 -5.55 -3.33
N VAL A 68 9.89 -5.93 -3.84
CA VAL A 68 9.76 -6.94 -4.88
C VAL A 68 10.38 -6.48 -6.19
N THR A 69 10.20 -5.20 -6.56
CA THR A 69 10.83 -4.62 -7.77
C THR A 69 12.36 -4.66 -7.69
N LEU A 70 12.94 -4.59 -6.50
CA LEU A 70 14.38 -4.71 -6.26
C LEU A 70 14.85 -6.17 -6.11
N GLY A 71 13.98 -7.16 -6.35
CA GLY A 71 14.30 -8.59 -6.33
C GLY A 71 14.13 -9.29 -4.98
N GLY A 72 13.66 -8.58 -3.95
CA GLY A 72 13.32 -9.18 -2.66
C GLY A 72 11.95 -9.88 -2.68
N ASN A 73 11.65 -10.65 -1.64
CA ASN A 73 10.34 -11.25 -1.39
C ASN A 73 9.69 -10.52 -0.21
N ALA A 74 8.47 -10.03 -0.38
CA ALA A 74 7.73 -9.33 0.66
C ALA A 74 6.53 -10.15 1.15
N SER A 75 6.31 -10.12 2.48
CA SER A 75 5.10 -10.63 3.12
C SER A 75 4.38 -9.49 3.83
N ALA A 76 3.08 -9.35 3.59
CA ALA A 76 2.25 -8.28 4.10
C ALA A 76 1.61 -8.65 5.44
N TYR A 77 1.78 -7.79 6.43
CA TYR A 77 1.09 -7.85 7.73
C TYR A 77 0.33 -6.55 7.95
N GLY A 78 -0.96 -6.65 8.14
CA GLY A 78 -1.81 -5.48 8.34
C GLY A 78 -3.28 -5.83 8.38
N VAL A 79 -4.11 -4.81 8.35
CA VAL A 79 -5.57 -4.95 8.39
C VAL A 79 -6.16 -4.15 7.24
N LEU A 80 -7.13 -4.74 6.55
CA LEU A 80 -7.99 -4.09 5.57
C LEU A 80 -9.45 -4.16 6.06
N GLY A 81 -10.32 -3.38 5.49
CA GLY A 81 -11.75 -3.55 5.64
C GLY A 81 -12.25 -4.84 5.00
N ASP A 82 -13.54 -5.14 5.19
CA ASP A 82 -14.26 -6.18 4.47
C ASP A 82 -15.14 -5.52 3.40
N ASP A 83 -14.49 -4.96 2.37
CA ASP A 83 -15.12 -4.12 1.34
C ASP A 83 -14.49 -4.34 -0.05
N ALA A 84 -15.06 -3.69 -1.06
CA ALA A 84 -14.58 -3.80 -2.45
C ALA A 84 -13.15 -3.28 -2.61
N ASP A 85 -12.76 -2.22 -1.87
CA ASP A 85 -11.42 -1.66 -1.93
C ASP A 85 -10.38 -2.67 -1.41
N SER A 86 -10.72 -3.47 -0.38
CA SER A 86 -9.85 -4.53 0.13
C SER A 86 -9.60 -5.63 -0.89
N ALA A 87 -10.61 -5.98 -1.69
CA ALA A 87 -10.45 -6.97 -2.76
C ALA A 87 -9.45 -6.47 -3.83
N ILE A 88 -9.55 -5.20 -4.22
CA ILE A 88 -8.62 -4.56 -5.17
C ILE A 88 -7.19 -4.55 -4.60
N VAL A 89 -7.01 -4.16 -3.33
CA VAL A 89 -5.69 -4.17 -2.68
C VAL A 89 -5.09 -5.57 -2.67
N ARG A 90 -5.87 -6.61 -2.33
CA ARG A 90 -5.41 -8.00 -2.33
C ARG A 90 -5.03 -8.48 -3.73
N GLU A 91 -5.81 -8.12 -4.75
CA GLU A 91 -5.49 -8.44 -6.15
C GLU A 91 -4.18 -7.77 -6.59
N MET A 92 -3.97 -6.50 -6.23
CA MET A 92 -2.70 -5.82 -6.51
C MET A 92 -1.51 -6.48 -5.79
N LEU A 93 -1.66 -6.86 -4.50
CA LEU A 93 -0.61 -7.58 -3.76
C LEU A 93 -0.28 -8.91 -4.44
N ALA A 94 -1.30 -9.68 -4.82
CA ALA A 94 -1.13 -10.94 -5.56
C ALA A 94 -0.44 -10.73 -6.90
N GLY A 95 -0.81 -9.69 -7.65
CA GLY A 95 -0.22 -9.32 -8.94
C GLY A 95 1.28 -9.02 -8.87
N TYR A 96 1.77 -8.53 -7.73
CA TYR A 96 3.19 -8.35 -7.46
C TYR A 96 3.86 -9.58 -6.83
N GLY A 97 3.15 -10.68 -6.61
CA GLY A 97 3.67 -11.85 -5.91
C GLY A 97 3.95 -11.62 -4.42
N ILE A 98 3.30 -10.63 -3.81
CA ILE A 98 3.42 -10.33 -2.38
C ILE A 98 2.53 -11.28 -1.61
N ASP A 99 3.11 -12.04 -0.67
CA ASP A 99 2.33 -12.88 0.24
C ASP A 99 1.49 -11.98 1.16
N HIS A 100 0.17 -12.17 1.13
CA HIS A 100 -0.80 -11.42 1.91
C HIS A 100 -1.73 -12.32 2.73
N SER A 101 -1.31 -13.57 2.97
CA SER A 101 -2.06 -14.54 3.77
C SER A 101 -2.27 -14.08 5.22
N MET A 102 -1.37 -13.21 5.70
CA MET A 102 -1.41 -12.65 7.06
C MET A 102 -2.15 -11.31 7.17
N VAL A 103 -2.74 -10.82 6.07
CA VAL A 103 -3.57 -9.63 6.09
C VAL A 103 -4.96 -9.97 6.63
N LEU A 104 -5.33 -9.35 7.75
CA LEU A 104 -6.63 -9.55 8.41
C LEU A 104 -7.71 -8.72 7.72
N ALA A 105 -8.98 -9.17 7.83
CA ALA A 105 -10.15 -8.40 7.43
C ALA A 105 -10.92 -7.96 8.67
N ASP A 106 -11.23 -6.65 8.77
CA ASP A 106 -12.00 -6.06 9.86
C ASP A 106 -13.24 -5.38 9.28
N SER A 107 -14.41 -6.01 9.44
CA SER A 107 -15.69 -5.50 8.93
C SER A 107 -16.17 -4.23 9.66
N SER A 108 -15.54 -3.85 10.78
CA SER A 108 -15.91 -2.65 11.52
C SER A 108 -15.25 -1.38 10.98
N ARG A 109 -14.36 -1.50 10.00
CA ARG A 109 -13.66 -0.38 9.35
C ARG A 109 -13.70 -0.50 7.84
N ARG A 110 -13.48 0.64 7.18
CA ARG A 110 -13.23 0.65 5.73
C ARG A 110 -11.76 0.46 5.43
N THR A 111 -11.48 -0.08 4.24
CA THR A 111 -10.14 -0.03 3.66
C THR A 111 -9.76 1.43 3.37
N THR A 112 -8.58 1.84 3.81
CA THR A 112 -8.10 3.20 3.55
C THR A 112 -7.87 3.40 2.05
N ARG A 113 -8.52 4.45 1.49
CA ARG A 113 -8.32 4.90 0.12
C ARG A 113 -8.06 6.39 0.09
N LYS A 114 -6.99 6.80 -0.59
CA LYS A 114 -6.64 8.19 -0.83
C LYS A 114 -6.84 8.50 -2.31
N GLN A 115 -7.95 9.14 -2.63
CA GLN A 115 -8.35 9.43 -4.01
C GLN A 115 -7.91 10.83 -4.41
N ARG A 116 -7.11 10.94 -5.45
CA ARG A 116 -6.62 12.19 -6.01
C ARG A 116 -7.33 12.50 -7.32
N VAL A 117 -7.84 13.71 -7.44
CA VAL A 117 -8.45 14.22 -8.68
C VAL A 117 -7.46 15.17 -9.33
N LEU A 118 -7.08 14.86 -10.57
CA LEU A 118 -6.08 15.61 -11.34
C LEU A 118 -6.70 16.12 -12.65
N ALA A 119 -6.41 17.36 -12.98
CA ALA A 119 -6.80 17.93 -14.25
C ALA A 119 -5.70 18.89 -14.74
N GLY A 120 -5.38 18.84 -16.05
CA GLY A 120 -4.35 19.67 -16.65
C GLY A 120 -2.96 19.51 -16.00
N GLY A 121 -2.63 18.33 -15.49
CA GLY A 121 -1.37 18.04 -14.83
C GLY A 121 -1.28 18.52 -13.37
N GLN A 122 -2.35 19.07 -12.81
CA GLN A 122 -2.40 19.55 -11.42
C GLN A 122 -3.37 18.71 -10.58
N GLN A 123 -2.99 18.44 -9.33
CA GLN A 123 -3.91 17.84 -8.37
C GLN A 123 -4.85 18.93 -7.85
N LEU A 124 -6.15 18.76 -8.09
CA LEU A 124 -7.19 19.70 -7.67
C LEU A 124 -7.62 19.45 -6.24
N LEU A 125 -7.78 18.18 -5.85
CA LEU A 125 -8.16 17.81 -4.50
C LEU A 125 -7.74 16.36 -4.18
N ARG A 126 -7.77 16.02 -2.88
CA ARG A 126 -7.67 14.64 -2.40
C ARG A 126 -8.86 14.33 -1.51
N ILE A 127 -9.47 13.16 -1.73
CA ILE A 127 -10.55 12.64 -0.91
C ILE A 127 -9.99 11.45 -0.13
N ASP A 128 -10.04 11.53 1.19
CA ASP A 128 -9.53 10.47 2.07
C ASP A 128 -10.71 9.68 2.63
N TYR A 129 -10.74 8.39 2.30
CA TYR A 129 -11.66 7.40 2.88
C TYR A 129 -10.86 6.59 3.89
N GLU A 130 -10.97 6.94 5.16
CA GLU A 130 -10.20 6.30 6.22
C GLU A 130 -10.95 6.26 7.54
N ASP A 131 -10.62 5.28 8.37
CA ASP A 131 -11.00 5.21 9.76
C ASP A 131 -9.76 5.39 10.62
N THR A 132 -9.72 6.48 11.39
CA THR A 132 -8.58 6.82 12.26
C THR A 132 -8.64 6.16 13.64
N LYS A 133 -9.65 5.31 13.89
CA LYS A 133 -9.77 4.59 15.15
C LYS A 133 -8.64 3.58 15.30
N PRO A 134 -8.06 3.44 16.52
CA PRO A 134 -7.12 2.37 16.79
C PRO A 134 -7.70 1.01 16.41
N LEU A 135 -6.81 0.07 16.05
CA LEU A 135 -7.21 -1.33 15.88
C LEU A 135 -7.78 -1.88 17.18
N ALA A 136 -8.86 -2.65 17.06
CA ALA A 136 -9.39 -3.39 18.21
C ALA A 136 -8.31 -4.36 18.75
N GLU A 137 -8.33 -4.59 20.05
CA GLU A 137 -7.26 -5.32 20.75
C GLU A 137 -7.10 -6.75 20.25
N ASP A 138 -8.18 -7.42 19.88
CA ASP A 138 -8.18 -8.76 19.30
C ASP A 138 -7.44 -8.82 17.95
N PHE A 139 -7.63 -7.83 17.07
CA PHE A 139 -6.88 -7.72 15.81
C PHE A 139 -5.40 -7.46 16.06
N ARG A 140 -5.09 -6.58 17.03
CA ARG A 140 -3.71 -6.28 17.40
C ARG A 140 -2.98 -7.53 17.90
N LEU A 141 -3.61 -8.29 18.80
CA LEU A 141 -3.06 -9.53 19.34
C LEU A 141 -2.93 -10.62 18.27
N ALA A 142 -3.93 -10.76 17.38
CA ALA A 142 -3.88 -11.73 16.29
C ALA A 142 -2.74 -11.41 15.31
N LEU A 143 -2.54 -10.14 14.96
CA LEU A 143 -1.45 -9.71 14.09
C LEU A 143 -0.09 -9.94 14.73
N GLN A 144 0.04 -9.63 16.02
CA GLN A 144 1.27 -9.87 16.79
C GLN A 144 1.60 -11.36 16.88
N ALA A 145 0.64 -12.23 17.17
CA ALA A 145 0.84 -13.67 17.24
C ALA A 145 1.34 -14.22 15.90
N ARG A 146 0.67 -13.87 14.80
CA ARG A 146 1.07 -14.31 13.45
C ARG A 146 2.49 -13.84 13.09
N LEU A 147 2.81 -12.59 13.42
CA LEU A 147 4.14 -12.05 13.16
C LEU A 147 5.22 -12.80 13.96
N MET A 148 4.97 -13.08 15.24
CA MET A 148 5.93 -13.80 16.09
C MET A 148 6.19 -15.23 15.63
N ASP A 149 5.16 -15.92 15.16
CA ASP A 149 5.28 -17.27 14.61
C ASP A 149 6.16 -17.27 13.34
N ASP A 150 6.00 -16.28 12.47
CA ASP A 150 6.76 -16.19 11.22
C ASP A 150 8.20 -15.68 11.43
N ILE A 151 8.42 -14.77 12.36
CA ILE A 151 9.77 -14.28 12.73
C ILE A 151 10.68 -15.43 13.16
N ALA A 152 10.14 -16.41 13.87
CA ALA A 152 10.89 -17.57 14.31
C ALA A 152 11.48 -18.41 13.16
N VAL A 153 10.99 -18.20 11.91
CA VAL A 153 11.36 -18.97 10.72
C VAL A 153 12.33 -18.26 9.77
N SER A 154 12.85 -17.06 10.09
CA SER A 154 13.92 -16.34 9.35
C SER A 154 13.49 -15.18 8.46
N TYR A 155 13.24 -14.00 9.04
CA TYR A 155 13.05 -12.77 8.27
C TYR A 155 14.05 -11.67 8.65
N THR A 156 14.39 -10.81 7.67
CA THR A 156 14.96 -9.48 7.93
C THR A 156 13.77 -8.51 8.13
N HIS A 157 13.80 -7.70 9.20
CA HIS A 157 12.64 -6.92 9.65
C HIS A 157 12.68 -5.49 9.12
N LEU A 158 11.55 -5.00 8.63
CA LEU A 158 11.28 -3.60 8.37
C LEU A 158 9.93 -3.23 8.98
N THR A 159 9.94 -2.29 9.94
CA THR A 159 8.74 -1.69 10.55
C THR A 159 8.60 -0.26 10.04
N LEU A 160 7.43 0.13 9.63
CA LEU A 160 7.08 1.47 9.13
C LEU A 160 6.04 2.13 10.03
#